data_6a0015e14aa1e86f079df261816706f9
#
_entry.id   6a0015e14aa1e86f079df261816706f9
#
_cell.length_a   1.000
_cell.length_b   1.000
_cell.length_c   1.000
_cell.angle_alpha   90.00
_cell.angle_beta   90.00
_cell.angle_gamma   90.00
#
_symmetry.space_group_name_H-M   'P 1'
#
loop_
_entity.id
_entity.type
_entity.pdbx_description
1 polymer ?
#
loop_
_entity_poly.entity_id
_entity_poly.type
_entity_poly.pdbx_seq_one_letter_code
_entity_poly.pdbx_strand_id
1 'polypeptide(L)'
;MWKYEKKLQFPVKIKTPNPTLANLIISQLGGPDGEIGASMRYLNQRYACPYGQVTGILTDVGTEELAHMEMIASILFQLTRNLSEEEIAKSPYANYFVDHTTGIYPVAASGVPFDMKYIASKGDILTDLNEDLAADAAIIKEQPLREKSRKPL
;
A
#
# COMPACT_ATOMS: atom_id res chain seq x y z
N MET A 1 20.11 5.35 -12.28
CA MET A 1 20.68 4.72 -11.06
C MET A 1 19.70 4.88 -9.93
N TRP A 2 19.20 3.79 -9.36
CA TRP A 2 18.31 3.86 -8.21
C TRP A 2 19.05 4.47 -7.02
N LYS A 3 18.42 5.44 -6.33
CA LYS A 3 18.97 6.08 -5.14
C LYS A 3 17.96 5.95 -4.01
N TYR A 4 18.42 5.44 -2.87
CA TYR A 4 17.69 5.50 -1.63
C TYR A 4 18.15 6.71 -0.82
N GLU A 5 17.26 7.65 -0.60
CA GLU A 5 17.48 8.78 0.31
C GLU A 5 16.80 8.45 1.65
N LYS A 6 17.51 8.56 2.76
CA LYS A 6 16.99 8.25 4.11
C LYS A 6 15.98 9.28 4.61
N LYS A 7 14.99 9.57 3.77
CA LYS A 7 13.86 10.47 4.06
C LYS A 7 12.65 10.02 3.25
N LEU A 8 11.47 10.25 3.79
CA LEU A 8 10.23 10.02 3.05
C LEU A 8 10.09 11.03 1.90
N GLN A 9 9.47 10.61 0.80
CA GLN A 9 9.16 11.48 -0.34
C GLN A 9 8.31 12.68 0.13
N PHE A 10 7.31 12.43 0.97
CA PHE A 10 6.54 13.46 1.66
C PHE A 10 6.55 13.20 3.17
N PRO A 11 6.61 14.26 4.01
CA PRO A 11 6.68 14.09 5.44
C PRO A 11 5.35 13.57 6.02
N VAL A 12 5.43 12.55 6.87
CA VAL A 12 4.29 12.03 7.62
C VAL A 12 4.40 12.49 9.07
N LYS A 13 3.36 13.18 9.57
CA LYS A 13 3.32 13.72 10.94
C LYS A 13 1.94 13.49 11.57
N ILE A 14 1.77 12.35 12.23
CA ILE A 14 0.53 12.00 12.92
C ILE A 14 0.76 12.20 14.42
N LYS A 15 -0.07 13.03 15.05
CA LYS A 15 0.06 13.37 16.47
C LYS A 15 -0.58 12.32 17.38
N THR A 16 -1.75 11.84 17.01
CA THR A 16 -2.57 10.95 17.83
C THR A 16 -2.66 9.56 17.19
N PRO A 17 -2.27 8.50 17.89
CA PRO A 17 -2.49 7.11 17.44
C PRO A 17 -3.96 6.83 17.17
N ASN A 18 -4.24 6.00 16.17
CA ASN A 18 -5.59 5.58 15.81
C ASN A 18 -5.55 4.20 15.14
N PRO A 19 -5.68 3.12 15.92
CA PRO A 19 -5.59 1.76 15.39
C PRO A 19 -6.76 1.39 14.46
N THR A 20 -7.91 2.03 14.59
CA THR A 20 -9.03 1.84 13.66
C THR A 20 -8.69 2.37 12.26
N LEU A 21 -8.05 3.54 12.19
CA LEU A 21 -7.58 4.08 10.91
C LEU A 21 -6.42 3.25 10.35
N ALA A 22 -5.52 2.75 11.21
CA ALA A 22 -4.45 1.86 10.77
C ALA A 22 -5.00 0.59 10.11
N ASN A 23 -6.08 0.01 10.65
CA ASN A 23 -6.75 -1.15 10.06
C ASN A 23 -7.28 -0.88 8.64
N LEU A 24 -7.73 0.32 8.35
CA LEU A 24 -8.19 0.68 6.99
C LEU A 24 -7.01 0.89 6.03
N ILE A 25 -5.90 1.44 6.53
CA ILE A 25 -4.75 1.80 5.70
C ILE A 25 -3.83 0.61 5.41
N ILE A 26 -3.85 -0.45 6.24
CA ILE A 26 -2.92 -1.58 6.09
C ILE A 26 -3.00 -2.25 4.72
N SER A 27 -4.17 -2.24 4.08
CA SER A 27 -4.36 -2.79 2.73
C SER A 27 -3.46 -2.13 1.68
N GLN A 28 -3.12 -0.87 1.90
CA GLN A 28 -2.23 -0.11 1.01
C GLN A 28 -0.75 -0.46 1.20
N LEU A 29 -0.37 -1.10 2.31
CA LEU A 29 1.02 -1.51 2.51
C LEU A 29 1.36 -2.76 1.68
N GLY A 30 0.66 -3.83 1.89
CA GLY A 30 1.09 -5.13 1.39
C GLY A 30 -0.03 -6.12 1.11
N GLY A 31 -1.27 -5.66 0.97
CA GLY A 31 -2.33 -6.49 0.38
C GLY A 31 -2.08 -6.74 -1.11
N PRO A 32 -2.92 -7.54 -1.78
CA PRO A 32 -2.75 -7.86 -3.20
C PRO A 32 -2.62 -6.63 -4.11
N ASP A 33 -3.34 -5.57 -3.76
CA ASP A 33 -3.38 -4.30 -4.49
C ASP A 33 -2.65 -3.16 -3.75
N GLY A 34 -1.86 -3.48 -2.73
CA GLY A 34 -1.04 -2.51 -2.00
C GLY A 34 0.24 -2.14 -2.76
N GLU A 35 0.96 -1.14 -2.25
CA GLU A 35 2.14 -0.55 -2.89
C GLU A 35 3.24 -1.57 -3.22
N ILE A 36 3.41 -2.61 -2.39
CA ILE A 36 4.35 -3.71 -2.68
C ILE A 36 3.90 -4.47 -3.93
N GLY A 37 2.61 -4.80 -4.03
CA GLY A 37 2.03 -5.48 -5.18
C GLY A 37 2.10 -4.64 -6.44
N ALA A 38 1.77 -3.35 -6.35
CA ALA A 38 1.84 -2.39 -7.45
C ALA A 38 3.26 -2.27 -8.00
N SER A 39 4.26 -2.05 -7.12
CA SER A 39 5.66 -1.99 -7.54
C SER A 39 6.09 -3.26 -8.28
N MET A 40 5.82 -4.45 -7.71
CA MET A 40 6.17 -5.73 -8.33
C MET A 40 5.49 -5.92 -9.69
N ARG A 41 4.24 -5.51 -9.82
CA ARG A 41 3.45 -5.59 -11.06
C ARG A 41 4.10 -4.75 -12.17
N TYR A 42 4.25 -3.47 -11.98
CA TYR A 42 4.82 -2.55 -12.95
C TYR A 42 6.25 -2.93 -13.34
N LEU A 43 7.10 -3.25 -12.37
CA LEU A 43 8.49 -3.62 -12.63
C LEU A 43 8.64 -4.96 -13.35
N ASN A 44 7.66 -5.87 -13.30
CA ASN A 44 7.67 -7.09 -14.08
C ASN A 44 7.08 -6.89 -15.49
N GLN A 45 5.98 -6.16 -15.61
CA GLN A 45 5.32 -5.88 -16.89
C GLN A 45 6.25 -5.16 -17.88
N ARG A 46 7.13 -4.29 -17.40
CA ARG A 46 8.07 -3.54 -18.25
C ARG A 46 8.96 -4.41 -19.13
N TYR A 47 9.28 -5.63 -18.69
CA TYR A 47 10.14 -6.54 -19.45
C TYR A 47 9.43 -7.21 -20.63
N ALA A 48 8.11 -7.31 -20.58
CA ALA A 48 7.29 -7.83 -21.67
C ALA A 48 6.77 -6.74 -22.59
N CYS A 49 6.91 -5.45 -22.22
CA CYS A 49 6.41 -4.32 -22.99
C CYS A 49 7.31 -4.04 -24.21
N PRO A 50 6.78 -4.05 -25.45
CA PRO A 50 7.56 -3.79 -26.66
C PRO A 50 7.79 -2.30 -26.93
N TYR A 51 7.19 -1.39 -26.14
CA TYR A 51 7.21 0.04 -26.38
C TYR A 51 8.12 0.75 -25.37
N GLY A 52 9.28 1.27 -25.80
CA GLY A 52 10.27 1.89 -24.92
C GLY A 52 9.75 3.03 -24.05
N GLN A 53 8.82 3.85 -24.56
CA GLN A 53 8.19 4.92 -23.78
C GLN A 53 7.33 4.36 -22.62
N VAL A 54 6.54 3.33 -22.90
CA VAL A 54 5.71 2.68 -21.87
C VAL A 54 6.59 1.96 -20.85
N THR A 55 7.65 1.28 -21.31
CA THR A 55 8.66 0.67 -20.42
C THR A 55 9.29 1.70 -19.48
N GLY A 56 9.58 2.91 -19.97
CA GLY A 56 10.05 4.03 -19.16
C GLY A 56 9.06 4.42 -18.08
N ILE A 57 7.79 4.61 -18.44
CA ILE A 57 6.71 4.94 -17.49
C ILE A 57 6.54 3.83 -16.43
N LEU A 58 6.45 2.57 -16.85
CA LEU A 58 6.34 1.44 -15.93
C LEU A 58 7.52 1.34 -14.95
N THR A 59 8.71 1.76 -15.41
CA THR A 59 9.90 1.82 -14.54
C THR A 59 9.79 2.95 -13.52
N ASP A 60 9.38 4.13 -13.94
CA ASP A 60 9.24 5.30 -13.07
C ASP A 60 8.17 5.05 -12.01
N VAL A 61 6.96 4.67 -12.44
CA VAL A 61 5.86 4.37 -11.51
C VAL A 61 6.23 3.22 -10.58
N GLY A 62 6.70 2.10 -11.10
CA GLY A 62 7.03 0.94 -10.26
C GLY A 62 8.12 1.19 -9.23
N THR A 63 9.06 2.11 -9.48
CA THR A 63 10.05 2.52 -8.48
C THR A 63 9.52 3.56 -7.51
N GLU A 64 8.58 4.41 -7.93
CA GLU A 64 7.91 5.38 -7.06
C GLU A 64 7.03 4.69 -6.01
N GLU A 65 6.41 3.55 -6.33
CA GLU A 65 5.62 2.75 -5.39
C GLU A 65 6.43 2.28 -4.17
N LEU A 66 7.74 2.14 -4.29
CA LEU A 66 8.61 1.85 -3.15
C LEU A 66 8.68 3.03 -2.17
N ALA A 67 8.60 4.26 -2.67
CA ALA A 67 8.53 5.45 -1.82
C ALA A 67 7.14 5.59 -1.16
N HIS A 68 6.08 5.25 -1.88
CA HIS A 68 4.71 5.19 -1.32
C HIS A 68 4.63 4.14 -0.22
N MET A 69 5.19 2.96 -0.42
CA MET A 69 5.28 1.91 0.60
C MET A 69 5.94 2.42 1.89
N GLU A 70 7.05 3.15 1.80
CA GLU A 70 7.71 3.73 2.98
C GLU A 70 6.82 4.76 3.69
N MET A 71 6.10 5.60 2.94
CA MET A 71 5.17 6.56 3.53
C MET A 71 4.01 5.86 4.23
N ILE A 72 3.40 4.84 3.62
CA ILE A 72 2.33 4.04 4.23
C ILE A 72 2.83 3.32 5.49
N ALA A 73 4.01 2.71 5.44
CA ALA A 73 4.63 2.08 6.62
C ALA A 73 4.84 3.09 7.76
N SER A 74 5.30 4.32 7.44
CA SER A 74 5.45 5.39 8.42
C SER A 74 4.10 5.87 9.00
N ILE A 75 3.06 5.91 8.20
CA ILE A 75 1.69 6.22 8.64
C ILE A 75 1.22 5.16 9.64
N LEU A 76 1.33 3.88 9.29
CA LEU A 76 0.94 2.76 10.14
C LEU A 76 1.69 2.78 11.47
N PHE A 77 3.01 2.97 11.43
CA PHE A 77 3.82 3.10 12.63
C PHE A 77 3.34 4.25 13.53
N GLN A 78 3.09 5.43 12.96
CA GLN A 78 2.65 6.59 13.74
C GLN A 78 1.22 6.46 14.25
N LEU A 79 0.35 5.71 13.57
CA LEU A 79 -1.02 5.43 14.02
C LEU A 79 -1.06 4.40 15.15
N THR A 80 -0.03 3.56 15.29
CA THR A 80 -0.02 2.45 16.26
C THR A 80 1.03 2.60 17.36
N ARG A 81 1.92 3.60 17.26
CA ARG A 81 2.99 3.81 18.24
C ARG A 81 2.45 4.09 19.64
N ASN A 82 3.15 3.56 20.64
CA ASN A 82 2.86 3.79 22.07
C ASN A 82 1.47 3.31 22.52
N LEU A 83 0.82 2.45 21.76
CA LEU A 83 -0.39 1.76 22.25
C LEU A 83 0.00 0.70 23.30
N SER A 84 -0.78 0.61 24.35
CA SER A 84 -0.67 -0.49 25.32
C SER A 84 -1.17 -1.80 24.70
N GLU A 85 -0.75 -2.93 25.27
CA GLU A 85 -1.24 -4.26 24.85
C GLU A 85 -2.76 -4.36 24.95
N GLU A 86 -3.36 -3.73 25.97
CA GLU A 86 -4.81 -3.69 26.15
C GLU A 86 -5.51 -2.90 25.04
N GLU A 87 -4.96 -1.76 24.64
CA GLU A 87 -5.48 -0.95 23.54
C GLU A 87 -5.36 -1.69 22.21
N ILE A 88 -4.23 -2.37 21.97
CA ILE A 88 -4.03 -3.22 20.79
C ILE A 88 -5.06 -4.34 20.76
N ALA A 89 -5.18 -5.12 21.85
CA ALA A 89 -6.07 -6.28 21.95
C ALA A 89 -7.55 -5.92 21.74
N LYS A 90 -7.96 -4.72 22.14
CA LYS A 90 -9.33 -4.21 21.95
C LYS A 90 -9.58 -3.57 20.59
N SER A 91 -8.54 -3.36 19.77
CA SER A 91 -8.65 -2.69 18.50
C SER A 91 -8.88 -3.67 17.34
N PRO A 92 -9.47 -3.24 16.22
CA PRO A 92 -9.57 -4.06 15.02
C PRO A 92 -8.20 -4.35 14.40
N TYR A 93 -7.15 -3.68 14.85
CA TYR A 93 -5.78 -3.84 14.37
C TYR A 93 -5.02 -4.97 15.08
N ALA A 94 -5.59 -5.60 16.11
CA ALA A 94 -4.95 -6.66 16.89
C ALA A 94 -4.39 -7.82 16.06
N ASN A 95 -5.07 -8.17 14.97
CA ASN A 95 -4.69 -9.29 14.10
C ASN A 95 -3.39 -9.07 13.31
N TYR A 96 -2.86 -7.84 13.28
CA TYR A 96 -1.66 -7.49 12.53
C TYR A 96 -0.40 -7.44 13.39
N PHE A 97 -0.52 -7.65 14.69
CA PHE A 97 0.62 -7.74 15.60
C PHE A 97 1.05 -9.19 15.77
N VAL A 98 2.36 -9.41 15.77
CA VAL A 98 2.98 -10.70 16.05
C VAL A 98 3.21 -10.90 17.54
N ASP A 99 3.77 -12.04 17.95
CA ASP A 99 3.89 -12.51 19.36
C ASP A 99 4.43 -11.48 20.36
N HIS A 100 5.21 -10.51 19.91
CA HIS A 100 5.80 -9.48 20.77
C HIS A 100 5.06 -8.13 20.72
N THR A 101 3.87 -8.09 20.13
CA THR A 101 3.04 -6.88 19.98
C THR A 101 3.71 -5.71 19.23
N THR A 102 4.84 -5.95 18.57
CA THR A 102 5.63 -4.91 17.88
C THR A 102 5.75 -5.12 16.38
N GLY A 103 5.37 -6.28 15.86
CA GLY A 103 5.39 -6.58 14.44
C GLY A 103 4.07 -6.23 13.75
N ILE A 104 4.14 -5.91 12.45
CA ILE A 104 2.97 -5.63 11.61
C ILE A 104 3.04 -6.54 10.39
N TYR A 105 1.98 -7.29 10.11
CA TYR A 105 1.88 -8.11 8.92
C TYR A 105 1.44 -7.27 7.71
N PRO A 106 2.14 -7.37 6.57
CA PRO A 106 1.77 -6.67 5.35
C PRO A 106 0.62 -7.43 4.63
N VAL A 107 -0.58 -7.33 5.14
CA VAL A 107 -1.79 -7.96 4.59
C VAL A 107 -2.87 -6.91 4.38
N ALA A 108 -3.87 -7.22 3.57
CA ALA A 108 -5.06 -6.37 3.44
C ALA A 108 -5.90 -6.39 4.73
N ALA A 109 -6.72 -5.36 4.96
CA ALA A 109 -7.63 -5.27 6.11
C ALA A 109 -8.60 -6.45 6.19
N SER A 110 -8.93 -7.08 5.06
CA SER A 110 -9.70 -8.32 4.96
C SER A 110 -8.95 -9.57 5.44
N GLY A 111 -7.66 -9.45 5.77
CA GLY A 111 -6.79 -10.57 6.13
C GLY A 111 -6.16 -11.31 4.95
N VAL A 112 -6.35 -10.83 3.72
CA VAL A 112 -5.71 -11.41 2.52
C VAL A 112 -4.22 -11.09 2.54
N PRO A 113 -3.33 -12.10 2.60
CA PRO A 113 -1.89 -11.87 2.62
C PRO A 113 -1.35 -11.46 1.25
N PHE A 114 -0.16 -10.88 1.25
CA PHE A 114 0.61 -10.73 0.01
C PHE A 114 0.92 -12.11 -0.60
N ASP A 115 0.54 -12.31 -1.85
CA ASP A 115 0.76 -13.57 -2.57
C ASP A 115 1.06 -13.25 -4.03
N MET A 116 2.15 -13.81 -4.55
CA MET A 116 2.62 -13.60 -5.93
C MET A 116 1.58 -13.98 -7.00
N LYS A 117 0.62 -14.83 -6.68
CA LYS A 117 -0.46 -15.19 -7.63
C LYS A 117 -1.36 -14.00 -8.02
N TYR A 118 -1.37 -12.95 -7.21
CA TYR A 118 -2.11 -11.73 -7.49
C TYR A 118 -1.32 -10.72 -8.32
N ILE A 119 -0.03 -10.96 -8.56
CA ILE A 119 0.78 -10.08 -9.39
C ILE A 119 0.43 -10.34 -10.85
N ALA A 120 -0.25 -9.38 -11.44
CA ALA A 120 -0.66 -9.44 -12.84
C ALA A 120 0.51 -9.01 -13.75
N SER A 121 1.05 -9.96 -14.48
CA SER A 121 2.03 -9.73 -15.53
C SER A 121 1.86 -10.85 -16.57
N LYS A 122 0.96 -10.61 -17.52
CA LYS A 122 0.54 -11.62 -18.49
C LYS A 122 1.41 -11.64 -19.74
N GLY A 123 2.20 -10.58 -19.95
CA GLY A 123 3.01 -10.41 -21.15
C GLY A 123 2.25 -9.86 -22.36
N ASP A 124 1.00 -9.44 -22.14
CA ASP A 124 0.19 -8.66 -23.07
C ASP A 124 -0.03 -7.26 -22.51
N ILE A 125 0.53 -6.25 -23.12
CA ILE A 125 0.59 -4.90 -22.56
C ILE A 125 -0.81 -4.28 -22.35
N LEU A 126 -1.78 -4.57 -23.20
CA LEU A 126 -3.13 -4.03 -23.06
C LEU A 126 -3.84 -4.70 -21.87
N THR A 127 -3.67 -6.00 -21.71
CA THR A 127 -4.20 -6.74 -20.55
C THR A 127 -3.55 -6.24 -19.27
N ASP A 128 -2.23 -6.12 -19.25
CA ASP A 128 -1.46 -5.69 -18.08
C ASP A 128 -1.87 -4.27 -17.63
N LEU A 129 -1.95 -3.30 -18.55
CA LEU A 129 -2.40 -1.95 -18.23
C LEU A 129 -3.87 -1.86 -17.78
N ASN A 130 -4.76 -2.72 -18.29
CA ASN A 130 -6.14 -2.78 -17.80
C ASN A 130 -6.22 -3.35 -16.37
N GLU A 131 -5.37 -4.31 -16.04
CA GLU A 131 -5.29 -4.85 -14.67
C GLU A 131 -4.71 -3.83 -13.68
N ASP A 132 -3.75 -3.00 -14.11
CA ASP A 132 -3.21 -1.89 -13.31
C ASP A 132 -4.30 -0.89 -12.94
N LEU A 133 -5.09 -0.45 -13.93
CA LEU A 133 -6.23 0.44 -13.70
C LEU A 133 -7.28 -0.17 -12.77
N ALA A 134 -7.49 -1.49 -12.84
CA ALA A 134 -8.45 -2.18 -11.99
C ALA A 134 -7.96 -2.25 -10.52
N ALA A 135 -6.66 -2.49 -10.31
CA ALA A 135 -6.03 -2.53 -8.99
C ALA A 135 -6.11 -1.15 -8.31
N ASP A 136 -5.74 -0.08 -9.01
CA ASP A 136 -5.83 1.30 -8.51
C ASP A 136 -7.27 1.68 -8.16
N ALA A 137 -8.25 1.28 -8.98
CA ALA A 137 -9.67 1.51 -8.72
C ALA A 137 -10.18 0.74 -7.49
N ALA A 138 -9.64 -0.44 -7.19
CA ALA A 138 -10.00 -1.21 -6.01
C ALA A 138 -9.56 -0.50 -4.72
N ILE A 139 -8.32 0.01 -4.68
CA ILE A 139 -7.79 0.79 -3.54
C ILE A 139 -8.64 2.03 -3.26
N ILE A 140 -9.07 2.75 -4.30
CA ILE A 140 -9.90 3.95 -4.16
C ILE A 140 -11.26 3.62 -3.54
N LYS A 141 -11.85 2.46 -3.85
CA LYS A 141 -13.15 2.03 -3.32
C LYS A 141 -13.10 1.59 -1.86
N GLU A 142 -11.96 1.09 -1.39
CA GLU A 142 -11.78 0.70 0.02
C GLU A 142 -11.62 1.89 0.98
N GLN A 143 -11.54 3.14 0.46
CA GLN A 143 -11.40 4.34 1.29
C GLN A 143 -12.77 4.99 1.62
N PRO A 144 -13.39 4.70 2.77
CA PRO A 144 -14.70 5.28 3.13
C PRO A 144 -14.64 6.76 3.53
N LEU A 145 -13.49 7.42 3.43
CA LEU A 145 -13.26 8.75 4.02
C LEU A 145 -13.63 9.93 3.12
N ARG A 146 -14.02 9.74 1.86
CA ARG A 146 -14.32 10.87 0.96
C ARG A 146 -15.73 11.43 1.05
N GLU A 147 -16.70 10.74 1.65
CA GLU A 147 -18.10 11.22 1.65
C GLU A 147 -18.46 12.17 2.81
N LYS A 148 -17.69 12.20 3.91
CA LYS A 148 -18.04 13.03 5.08
C LYS A 148 -17.45 14.43 5.09
N SER A 149 -16.62 14.81 4.13
CA SER A 149 -16.00 16.14 4.09
C SER A 149 -16.66 17.16 3.16
N ARG A 150 -17.71 16.79 2.44
CA ARG A 150 -18.52 17.76 1.70
C ARG A 150 -19.68 18.25 2.57
N LYS A 151 -19.39 19.22 3.44
CA LYS A 151 -20.45 20.13 3.90
C LYS A 151 -20.80 21.04 2.71
N PRO A 152 -22.07 21.19 2.35
CA PRO A 152 -22.45 22.22 1.39
C PRO A 152 -22.15 23.59 2.01
N LEU A 153 -21.64 24.49 1.20
CA LEU A 153 -21.49 25.92 1.48
C LEU A 153 -22.86 26.56 1.67
#